data_ca2270c670d4612cf3fd5af90f582d60
#
_entry.id   ca2270c670d4612cf3fd5af90f582d60
#
_cell.length_a   1.000
_cell.length_b   1.000
_cell.length_c   1.000
_cell.angle_alpha   90.00
_cell.angle_beta   90.00
_cell.angle_gamma   90.00
#
_symmetry.space_group_name_H-M   'P 1'
#
loop_
_entity.id
_entity.type
_entity.pdbx_description
1 polymer ?
#
loop_
_entity_poly.entity_id
_entity_poly.type
_entity_poly.pdbx_seq_one_letter_code
_entity_poly.pdbx_strand_id
1 'polypeptide(L)'
;MASRSGAWGRVRRQAWERDRKAQAVCHICGQPIDYFLPPSSAPNAYEPDHVIPVKKRPDLELDLSNIKASHSRCNRVRGDGTNGENDLGMRSRIW
;
A
#
# COMPACT_ATOMS: atom_id res chain seq x y z
N MET A 1 -18.14 -1.13 6.40
CA MET A 1 -18.51 -0.23 6.30
C MET A 1 -18.66 0.52 5.10
N ALA A 2 -19.77 0.87 4.80
CA ALA A 2 -20.03 1.59 3.61
C ALA A 2 -19.28 2.86 3.54
N SER A 3 -19.21 3.55 4.63
CA SER A 3 -18.53 4.80 4.60
C SER A 3 -17.05 4.60 4.34
N ARG A 4 -16.51 3.54 4.86
CA ARG A 4 -15.13 3.30 4.62
C ARG A 4 -14.88 3.06 3.17
N SER A 5 -15.72 2.30 2.51
CA SER A 5 -15.46 2.03 1.12
C SER A 5 -15.55 3.29 0.29
N GLY A 6 -16.46 4.19 0.56
CA GLY A 6 -16.54 5.41 -0.23
C GLY A 6 -15.37 6.34 0.02
N ALA A 7 -15.07 6.59 1.28
CA ALA A 7 -14.00 7.49 1.64
C ALA A 7 -12.65 6.91 1.23
N TRP A 8 -12.45 5.63 1.45
CA TRP A 8 -11.20 5.00 1.11
C TRP A 8 -10.98 5.04 -0.41
N GLY A 9 -12.02 4.84 -1.17
CA GLY A 9 -11.89 4.89 -2.63
C GLY A 9 -11.38 6.23 -3.10
N ARG A 10 -11.85 7.32 -2.51
CA ARG A 10 -11.40 8.63 -2.89
C ARG A 10 -9.96 8.86 -2.48
N VAL A 11 -9.60 8.45 -1.28
CA VAL A 11 -8.26 8.65 -0.77
C VAL A 11 -7.25 7.84 -1.57
N ARG A 12 -7.58 6.60 -1.92
CA ARG A 12 -6.64 5.80 -2.66
C ARG A 12 -6.46 6.34 -4.08
N ARG A 13 -7.50 6.93 -4.67
CA ARG A 13 -7.35 7.53 -5.98
C ARG A 13 -6.45 8.75 -5.88
N GLN A 14 -6.61 9.57 -4.84
CA GLN A 14 -5.77 10.73 -4.65
C GLN A 14 -4.32 10.32 -4.45
N ALA A 15 -4.09 9.25 -3.71
CA ALA A 15 -2.74 8.75 -3.49
C ALA A 15 -2.13 8.28 -4.80
N TRP A 16 -2.90 7.56 -5.61
CA TRP A 16 -2.41 7.07 -6.88
C TRP A 16 -2.04 8.22 -7.82
N GLU A 17 -2.90 9.24 -7.89
CA GLU A 17 -2.61 10.37 -8.75
C GLU A 17 -1.39 11.14 -8.28
N ARG A 18 -1.27 11.34 -6.97
CA ARG A 18 -0.11 12.01 -6.42
C ARG A 18 1.17 11.27 -6.77
N ASP A 19 1.16 9.95 -6.54
CA ASP A 19 2.35 9.15 -6.72
C ASP A 19 2.67 8.90 -8.18
N ARG A 20 1.65 8.81 -9.04
CA ARG A 20 1.87 8.63 -10.44
C ARG A 20 2.52 9.89 -11.02
N LYS A 21 2.07 11.06 -10.64
CA LYS A 21 2.66 12.28 -11.13
C LYS A 21 4.10 12.41 -10.69
N ALA A 22 4.40 11.99 -9.49
CA ALA A 22 5.75 12.08 -8.96
C ALA A 22 6.61 10.90 -9.40
N GLN A 23 6.02 9.90 -10.04
CA GLN A 23 6.71 8.68 -10.41
C GLN A 23 7.40 8.10 -9.17
N ALA A 24 6.65 8.05 -8.08
CA ALA A 24 7.19 7.59 -6.81
C ALA A 24 7.56 6.12 -6.91
N VAL A 25 8.64 5.75 -6.27
CA VAL A 25 9.07 4.36 -6.27
C VAL A 25 8.45 3.65 -5.07
N CYS A 26 8.49 2.34 -5.07
CA CYS A 26 7.96 1.56 -3.95
C CYS A 26 8.75 1.90 -2.69
N HIS A 27 8.07 2.28 -1.61
CA HIS A 27 8.77 2.64 -0.39
C HIS A 27 9.30 1.43 0.35
N ILE A 28 8.87 0.24 -0.05
CA ILE A 28 9.34 -0.99 0.59
C ILE A 28 10.60 -1.51 -0.07
N CYS A 29 10.62 -1.62 -1.39
CA CYS A 29 11.79 -2.17 -2.08
C CYS A 29 12.61 -1.13 -2.85
N GLY A 30 12.10 0.07 -3.01
CA GLY A 30 12.84 1.12 -3.69
C GLY A 30 12.85 1.08 -5.20
N GLN A 31 12.14 0.16 -5.80
CA GLN A 31 12.15 0.01 -7.24
C GLN A 31 10.97 0.73 -7.89
N PRO A 32 11.08 1.08 -9.17
CA PRO A 32 10.00 1.78 -9.84
C PRO A 32 8.72 0.96 -9.89
N ILE A 33 7.60 1.65 -9.92
CA ILE A 33 6.29 1.02 -9.97
C ILE A 33 5.71 1.23 -11.36
N ASP A 34 5.00 0.24 -11.87
CA ASP A 34 4.39 0.34 -13.19
C ASP A 34 3.04 1.03 -13.06
N TYR A 35 3.04 2.34 -13.31
CA TYR A 35 1.82 3.12 -13.20
C TYR A 35 0.92 3.00 -14.43
N PHE A 36 1.34 2.24 -15.43
CA PHE A 36 0.47 2.00 -16.57
C PHE A 36 -0.54 0.90 -16.26
N LEU A 37 -0.29 0.10 -15.24
CA LEU A 37 -1.23 -0.92 -14.85
C LEU A 37 -2.27 -0.34 -13.90
N PRO A 38 -3.50 -0.81 -13.96
CA PRO A 38 -4.49 -0.36 -12.98
C PRO A 38 -4.02 -0.72 -11.57
N PRO A 39 -4.29 0.13 -10.59
CA PRO A 39 -3.82 -0.15 -9.23
C PRO A 39 -4.29 -1.51 -8.73
N SER A 40 -3.40 -2.20 -8.07
CA SER A 40 -3.64 -3.50 -7.45
C SER A 40 -3.99 -4.60 -8.43
N SER A 41 -3.78 -4.39 -9.71
CA SER A 41 -4.18 -5.37 -10.71
C SER A 41 -3.13 -6.45 -10.99
N ALA A 42 -1.91 -6.23 -10.58
CA ALA A 42 -0.83 -7.16 -10.87
C ALA A 42 0.29 -6.95 -9.86
N PRO A 43 1.22 -7.88 -9.74
CA PRO A 43 2.29 -7.75 -8.74
C PRO A 43 3.10 -6.48 -8.86
N ASN A 44 3.33 -5.98 -10.08
CA ASN A 44 4.09 -4.77 -10.26
C ASN A 44 3.27 -3.50 -10.22
N ALA A 45 1.96 -3.62 -10.05
CA ALA A 45 1.09 -2.46 -10.06
C ALA A 45 1.20 -1.68 -8.76
N TYR A 46 0.78 -0.43 -8.82
CA TYR A 46 0.76 0.42 -7.65
C TYR A 46 -0.25 -0.10 -6.64
N GLU A 47 0.08 0.00 -5.39
CA GLU A 47 -0.87 -0.27 -4.32
C GLU A 47 -0.57 0.69 -3.19
N PRO A 48 -1.58 1.44 -2.70
CA PRO A 48 -1.34 2.35 -1.58
C PRO A 48 -1.11 1.56 -0.30
N ASP A 49 -0.14 1.97 0.46
CA ASP A 49 0.25 1.25 1.67
C ASP A 49 0.21 2.19 2.86
N HIS A 50 -0.45 1.77 3.92
CA HIS A 50 -0.47 2.55 5.16
C HIS A 50 0.84 2.27 5.89
N VAL A 51 1.63 3.32 6.09
CA VAL A 51 2.90 3.16 6.77
C VAL A 51 2.67 2.70 8.19
N ILE A 52 1.73 3.33 8.88
CA ILE A 52 1.33 2.86 10.20
C ILE A 52 0.04 2.08 9.99
N PRO A 53 0.01 0.82 10.38
CA PRO A 53 -1.16 0.00 10.12
C PRO A 53 -2.43 0.57 10.70
N VAL A 54 -3.53 0.44 9.98
CA VAL A 54 -4.80 0.94 10.41
C VAL A 54 -5.20 0.37 11.76
N LYS A 55 -4.84 -0.85 12.04
CA LYS A 55 -5.14 -1.44 13.31
C LYS A 55 -4.53 -0.66 14.45
N LYS A 56 -3.34 -0.12 14.26
CA LYS A 56 -2.67 0.63 15.30
C LYS A 56 -3.14 2.06 15.37
N ARG A 57 -3.42 2.65 14.25
CA ARG A 57 -3.87 4.04 14.20
C ARG A 57 -5.02 4.17 13.23
N PRO A 58 -6.23 3.81 13.65
CA PRO A 58 -7.38 3.90 12.75
C PRO A 58 -7.64 5.33 12.28
N ASP A 59 -7.24 6.31 13.08
CA ASP A 59 -7.43 7.69 12.73
C ASP A 59 -6.60 8.11 11.52
N LEU A 60 -5.61 7.32 11.15
CA LEU A 60 -4.77 7.65 10.00
C LEU A 60 -5.17 6.87 8.75
N GLU A 61 -6.26 6.16 8.79
CA GLU A 61 -6.68 5.36 7.65
C GLU A 61 -6.87 6.19 6.39
N LEU A 62 -7.42 7.37 6.52
CA LEU A 62 -7.70 8.22 5.39
C LEU A 62 -6.72 9.40 5.27
N ASP A 63 -5.62 9.32 5.97
CA ASP A 63 -4.64 10.41 5.98
C ASP A 63 -3.61 10.17 4.89
N LEU A 64 -3.61 10.99 3.85
CA LEU A 64 -2.68 10.82 2.75
C LEU A 64 -1.23 10.81 3.18
N SER A 65 -0.90 11.50 4.25
CA SER A 65 0.49 11.52 4.70
C SER A 65 0.93 10.18 5.27
N ASN A 66 -0.02 9.31 5.60
CA ASN A 66 0.31 7.98 6.10
C ASN A 66 0.25 6.95 4.97
N ILE A 67 0.03 7.38 3.73
CA ILE A 67 -0.10 6.46 2.61
C ILE A 67 1.06 6.66 1.66
N LYS A 68 1.79 5.60 1.37
CA LYS A 68 2.92 5.65 0.48
C LYS A 68 2.79 4.66 -0.64
N ALA A 69 3.54 4.91 -1.71
CA ALA A 69 3.49 4.06 -2.89
C ALA A 69 4.17 2.72 -2.62
N SER A 70 3.61 1.65 -3.12
CA SER A 70 4.24 0.35 -3.01
C SER A 70 3.85 -0.50 -4.20
N HIS A 71 4.59 -1.57 -4.44
CA HIS A 71 4.16 -2.57 -5.38
C HIS A 71 3.13 -3.44 -4.69
N SER A 72 2.16 -3.91 -5.45
CA SER A 72 1.14 -4.79 -4.91
C SER A 72 1.78 -6.01 -4.27
N ARG A 73 2.79 -6.60 -4.93
CA ARG A 73 3.43 -7.77 -4.36
C ARG A 73 4.15 -7.45 -3.05
N CYS A 74 4.80 -6.30 -2.97
CA CYS A 74 5.53 -5.93 -1.76
C CYS A 74 4.57 -5.69 -0.60
N ASN A 75 3.46 -5.05 -0.91
CA ASN A 75 2.47 -4.78 0.11
C ASN A 75 1.88 -6.09 0.64
N ARG A 76 1.57 -7.03 -0.24
CA ARG A 76 1.00 -8.27 0.19
C ARG A 76 1.95 -9.13 0.99
N VAL A 77 3.20 -9.12 0.59
CA VAL A 77 4.19 -9.88 1.33
C VAL A 77 4.38 -9.31 2.71
N ARG A 78 4.42 -7.97 2.83
CA ARG A 78 4.57 -7.37 4.12
C ARG A 78 3.33 -7.59 4.98
N GLY A 79 2.19 -7.66 4.34
CA GLY A 79 0.95 -7.85 5.00
C GLY A 79 0.60 -6.66 5.81
N ASP A 80 -0.23 -6.82 6.82
CA ASP A 80 -0.61 -5.71 7.64
C ASP A 80 0.22 -5.68 8.88
N GLY A 81 1.25 -6.42 8.91
CA GLY A 81 2.13 -6.42 10.03
C GLY A 81 1.79 -7.49 11.01
N THR A 82 0.58 -7.75 11.22
CA THR A 82 0.24 -8.75 12.12
C THR A 82 0.37 -10.07 11.52
N ASN A 83 0.06 -10.17 10.27
CA ASN A 83 0.23 -11.35 9.69
C ASN A 83 1.56 -11.72 9.60
N GLY A 84 2.39 -10.81 9.38
CA GLY A 84 3.74 -11.07 9.21
C GLY A 84 4.27 -11.85 10.26
N GLU A 85 3.95 -11.53 11.41
CA GLU A 85 4.60 -12.17 12.37
C GLU A 85 4.19 -13.54 12.50
N ASN A 86 3.06 -13.85 12.18
CA ASN A 86 2.73 -15.09 12.41
C ASN A 86 3.35 -16.00 11.53
N ASP A 87 3.48 -15.70 10.52
CA ASP A 87 3.99 -16.60 9.73
C ASP A 87 5.24 -16.49 9.51
N LEU A 88 5.47 -15.80 9.98
CA LEU A 88 6.41 -15.66 9.88
C LEU A 88 7.43 -16.06 9.42
N GLY A 89 7.63 -16.21 9.69
CA GLY A 89 8.73 -16.67 9.30
C GLY A 89 8.91 -16.74 7.94
N MET A 90 8.22 -17.37 7.32
CA MET A 90 8.45 -17.53 6.06
C MET A 90 8.40 -16.43 5.30
N ARG A 91 7.70 -15.48 5.63
CA ARG A 91 7.65 -14.44 4.82
C ARG A 91 8.77 -13.66 4.85
N SER A 92 9.44 -13.59 5.89
CA SER A 92 10.51 -12.69 5.93
C SER A 92 11.53 -13.03 4.96
N ARG A 93 11.68 -14.22 4.54
CA ARG A 93 12.68 -14.44 3.67
C ARG A 93 12.40 -14.02 2.36
N ILE A 94 11.27 -13.66 2.01
CA ILE A 94 11.04 -13.22 0.71
C ILE A 94 11.75 -12.00 0.40
N TRP A 95 12.12 -11.24 1.34
CA TRP A 95 12.92 -10.12 1.05
C TRP A 95 14.34 -10.48 0.84
#